data_4699e8511215eb1fed0e68ac7c5a5367
#
_entry.id   4699e8511215eb1fed0e68ac7c5a5367
#
_cell.length_a   1.000
_cell.length_b   1.000
_cell.length_c   1.000
_cell.angle_alpha   90.00
_cell.angle_beta   90.00
_cell.angle_gamma   90.00
#
_symmetry.space_group_name_H-M   'P 1'
#
loop_
_entity.id
_entity.type
_entity.pdbx_description
1 polymer ?
#
loop_
_entity_poly.entity_id
_entity_poly.type
_entity_poly.pdbx_seq_one_letter_code
_entity_poly.pdbx_strand_id
1 'polypeptide(L)' 'MGATLNAGERGLVECYEGLARVLSEQRDELAPYQERNALKAFAALWQVMNGLDLDPGQVYDLGA' A
#
# COMPACT_ATOMS: atom_id res chain seq x y z
N MET A 1 18.71 9.31 6.58
CA MET A 1 18.73 8.00 5.95
C MET A 1 17.64 7.11 6.52
N GLY A 2 16.81 6.57 5.69
CA GLY A 2 15.73 5.72 6.15
C GLY A 2 16.22 4.40 6.71
N ALA A 3 15.40 3.80 7.54
CA ALA A 3 15.73 2.50 8.08
C ALA A 3 15.69 1.46 6.95
N THR A 4 16.54 0.45 7.09
CA THR A 4 16.52 -0.67 6.16
C THR A 4 15.34 -1.56 6.50
N LEU A 5 14.47 -1.79 5.53
CA LEU A 5 13.31 -2.64 5.73
C LEU A 5 13.73 -4.10 5.68
N ASN A 6 13.15 -4.93 6.55
CA ASN A 6 13.36 -6.36 6.46
C ASN A 6 12.47 -6.92 5.35
N ALA A 7 12.60 -8.23 5.08
CA ALA A 7 11.87 -8.85 3.97
C ALA A 7 10.36 -8.77 4.17
N GLY A 8 9.89 -8.94 5.41
CA GLY A 8 8.46 -8.86 5.69
C GLY A 8 7.91 -7.46 5.47
N GLU A 9 8.62 -6.47 5.94
CA GLU A 9 8.22 -5.08 5.76
C GLU A 9 8.22 -4.69 4.29
N ARG A 10 9.22 -5.15 3.55
CA ARG A 10 9.29 -4.88 2.12
C ARG A 10 8.11 -5.53 1.40
N GLY A 11 7.74 -6.73 1.81
CA GLY A 11 6.57 -7.40 1.25
C GLY A 11 5.29 -6.62 1.51
N LEU A 12 5.15 -6.04 2.70
CA LEU A 12 3.99 -5.22 3.01
C LEU A 12 3.94 -3.96 2.15
N VAL A 13 5.09 -3.35 1.90
CA VAL A 13 5.15 -2.19 1.01
C VAL A 13 4.70 -2.59 -0.39
N GLU A 14 5.15 -3.74 -0.88
CA GLU A 14 4.76 -4.21 -2.20
C GLU A 14 3.26 -4.48 -2.27
N CYS A 15 2.69 -5.05 -1.21
CA CYS A 15 1.25 -5.27 -1.14
C CYS A 15 0.48 -3.95 -1.17
N TYR A 16 0.97 -2.97 -0.44
CA TYR A 16 0.36 -1.65 -0.42
C TYR A 16 0.37 -1.03 -1.81
N GLU A 17 1.51 -1.10 -2.49
CA GLU A 17 1.64 -0.55 -3.84
C GLU A 17 0.73 -1.27 -4.82
N GLY A 18 0.67 -2.61 -4.74
CA GLY A 18 -0.17 -3.40 -5.62
C GLY A 18 -1.63 -3.07 -5.44
N LEU A 19 -2.06 -2.95 -4.19
CA LEU A 19 -3.45 -2.63 -3.90
C LEU A 19 -3.78 -1.21 -4.34
N ALA A 20 -2.86 -0.27 -4.14
CA ALA A 20 -3.06 1.10 -4.61
C ALA A 20 -3.24 1.14 -6.11
N ARG A 21 -2.46 0.34 -6.84
CA ARG A 21 -2.57 0.28 -8.29
C ARG A 21 -3.92 -0.27 -8.72
N VAL A 22 -4.37 -1.34 -8.08
CA VAL A 22 -5.68 -1.91 -8.41
C VAL A 22 -6.77 -0.89 -8.17
N LEU A 23 -6.74 -0.20 -7.04
CA LEU A 23 -7.77 0.78 -6.71
C LEU A 23 -7.75 2.00 -7.61
N SER A 24 -6.59 2.35 -8.16
CA SER A 24 -6.48 3.53 -9.01
C SER A 24 -6.72 3.21 -10.50
N GLU A 25 -6.39 2.00 -10.94
CA GLU A 25 -6.42 1.67 -12.36
C GLU A 25 -7.45 0.62 -12.73
N GLN A 26 -7.82 -0.25 -11.81
CA GLN A 26 -8.68 -1.39 -12.11
C GLN A 26 -9.92 -1.44 -11.22
N ARG A 27 -10.25 -0.34 -10.60
CA ARG A 27 -11.37 -0.29 -9.67
C ARG A 27 -12.69 -0.69 -10.34
N ASP A 28 -12.84 -0.32 -11.60
CA ASP A 28 -14.07 -0.61 -12.35
C ASP A 28 -14.29 -2.10 -12.56
N GLU A 29 -13.23 -2.88 -12.46
CA GLU A 29 -13.33 -4.32 -12.67
C GLU A 29 -13.71 -5.06 -11.39
N LEU A 30 -13.83 -4.37 -10.28
CA LEU A 30 -14.13 -4.98 -8.99
C LEU A 30 -15.63 -4.96 -8.73
N ALA A 31 -16.14 -6.07 -8.18
CA ALA A 31 -17.50 -6.07 -7.67
C ALA A 31 -17.60 -5.14 -6.47
N PRO A 32 -18.79 -4.60 -6.16
CA PRO A 32 -18.92 -3.65 -5.05
C PRO A 32 -18.37 -4.16 -3.72
N TYR A 33 -18.59 -5.44 -3.39
CA TYR A 33 -18.08 -5.97 -2.13
C TYR A 33 -16.56 -6.09 -2.16
N GLN A 34 -16.00 -6.39 -3.32
CA GLN A 34 -14.54 -6.49 -3.47
C GLN A 34 -13.91 -5.11 -3.31
N GLU A 35 -14.49 -4.11 -3.93
CA GLU A 35 -14.00 -2.75 -3.80
C GLU A 35 -14.04 -2.28 -2.36
N ARG A 36 -15.14 -2.55 -1.67
CA ARG A 36 -15.29 -2.13 -0.28
C ARG A 36 -14.24 -2.78 0.61
N ASN A 37 -14.05 -4.08 0.43
CA ASN A 37 -13.07 -4.81 1.24
C ASN A 37 -11.64 -4.42 0.88
N ALA A 38 -11.40 -4.14 -0.40
CA ALA A 38 -10.08 -3.67 -0.82
C ALA A 38 -9.75 -2.33 -0.21
N LEU A 39 -10.74 -1.43 -0.11
CA LEU A 39 -10.53 -0.14 0.53
C LEU A 39 -10.21 -0.29 2.01
N LYS A 40 -10.89 -1.24 2.68
CA LYS A 40 -10.58 -1.52 4.09
C LYS A 40 -9.17 -2.06 4.24
N ALA A 41 -8.79 -2.97 3.35
CA ALA A 41 -7.44 -3.53 3.39
C ALA A 41 -6.40 -2.45 3.10
N PHE A 42 -6.69 -1.56 2.18
CA PHE A 42 -5.80 -0.46 1.85
C PHE A 42 -5.60 0.44 3.06
N ALA A 43 -6.68 0.76 3.77
CA ALA A 43 -6.60 1.58 4.98
C ALA A 43 -5.76 0.89 6.05
N ALA A 44 -5.92 -0.43 6.20
CA ALA A 44 -5.12 -1.18 7.16
C ALA A 44 -3.65 -1.18 6.78
N LEU A 45 -3.34 -1.36 5.50
CA LEU A 45 -1.96 -1.30 5.02
C LEU A 45 -1.37 0.09 5.18
N TRP A 46 -2.19 1.12 4.97
CA TRP A 46 -1.74 2.50 5.17
C TRP A 46 -1.31 2.71 6.62
N GLN A 47 -2.05 2.14 7.56
CA GLN A 47 -1.68 2.20 8.97
C GLN A 47 -0.33 1.52 9.20
N VAL A 48 -0.11 0.39 8.54
CA VAL A 48 1.17 -0.30 8.63
C VAL A 48 2.29 0.58 8.08
N MET A 49 2.05 1.22 6.93
CA MET A 49 3.05 2.11 6.34
C MET A 49 3.40 3.25 7.29
N ASN A 50 2.41 3.81 7.97
CA ASN A 50 2.66 4.86 8.95
C ASN A 50 3.51 4.38 10.12
N GLY A 51 3.38 3.11 10.47
CA GLY A 51 4.16 2.52 11.55
C GLY A 51 5.56 2.15 11.15
N LEU A 52 5.84 2.08 9.85
CA LEU A 52 7.18 1.82 9.37
C LEU A 52 7.97 3.13 9.37
N ASP A 53 9.26 3.00 9.66
CA ASP A 53 10.12 4.19 9.71
C ASP A 53 10.60 4.51 8.30
N LEU A 54 9.66 4.92 7.47
CA LEU A 54 9.92 5.20 6.06
C LEU A 54 10.19 6.68 5.85
N ASP A 55 11.16 6.96 4.99
CA ASP A 55 11.40 8.30 4.50
C ASP A 55 10.19 8.71 3.65
N PRO A 56 9.60 9.89 3.90
CA PRO A 56 8.49 10.35 3.08
C PRO A 56 8.80 10.34 1.58
N GLY A 57 10.04 10.62 1.20
CA GLY A 57 10.44 10.56 -0.19
C GLY A 57 10.30 9.17 -0.78
N GLN A 58 10.63 8.14 0.00
CA GLN A 58 10.48 6.77 -0.47
C GLN A 58 9.02 6.42 -0.70
N VAL A 59 8.15 6.90 0.18
CA VAL A 59 6.72 6.64 0.03
C VAL A 59 6.20 7.27 -1.26
N TYR A 60 6.60 8.50 -1.53
CA TYR A 60 6.17 9.18 -2.74
C TYR A 60 6.74 8.52 -4.00
N ASP A 61 7.99 8.11 -3.93
CA ASP A 61 8.61 7.42 -5.06
C ASP A 61 7.89 6.12 -5.38
N LEU A 62 7.47 5.39 -4.35
CA LEU A 62 6.75 4.14 -4.54
C LEU A 62 5.35 4.39 -5.08
N GLY A 63 4.74 5.50 -4.72
CA GLY A 63 3.40 5.83 -5.15
C GLY A 63 3.33 6.47 -6.51
N ALA A 64 4.46 6.89 -7.02
CA ALA A 64 4.47 7.61 -8.29
C ALA A 64 4.36 6.64 -9.51
#